data_0b3470678b31dd1585502f2dafc9a212
#
_entry.id   0b3470678b31dd1585502f2dafc9a212
#
_cell.length_a   1.000
_cell.length_b   1.000
_cell.length_c   1.000
_cell.angle_alpha   90.00
_cell.angle_beta   90.00
_cell.angle_gamma   90.00
#
_symmetry.space_group_name_H-M   'P 1'
#
loop_
_entity.id
_entity.type
_entity.pdbx_description
1 polymer ?
#
loop_
_entity_poly.entity_id
_entity_poly.type
_entity_poly.pdbx_seq_one_letter_code
_entity_poly.pdbx_strand_id
1 'polypeptide(L)'
;MRSILFVCTANICRSPTAEGVLRNLLAKEGLEGKLEIESAGTHEYFAGKPPFASAVEMAKRRGYDISGCVARRVASGDFDHFDMILAMDRGNLANLRTIAPTRSKQKIELLLEYGDKYHGQEIPDPYGGTEKEFQTALDMIEDGCTGLLELLKKTTLR
;
A
#
# COMPACT_ATOMS: atom_id res chain seq x y z
N MET A 1 -4.72 8.48 -16.98
CA MET A 1 -5.26 7.73 -15.86
C MET A 1 -4.16 7.47 -14.83
N ARG A 2 -4.49 7.46 -13.60
CA ARG A 2 -3.50 7.25 -12.53
C ARG A 2 -3.94 6.05 -11.72
N SER A 3 -3.00 5.13 -11.54
CA SER A 3 -3.28 3.89 -10.84
C SER A 3 -2.10 3.49 -9.97
N ILE A 4 -2.40 3.04 -8.75
CA ILE A 4 -1.41 2.67 -7.75
C ILE A 4 -1.73 1.29 -7.20
N LEU A 5 -0.71 0.45 -7.14
CA LEU A 5 -0.78 -0.86 -6.49
C LEU A 5 0.13 -0.85 -5.27
N PHE A 6 -0.45 -1.09 -4.09
CA PHE A 6 0.33 -1.29 -2.87
C PHE A 6 0.63 -2.77 -2.69
N VAL A 7 1.86 -3.11 -2.35
CA VAL A 7 2.30 -4.51 -2.26
C VAL A 7 3.00 -4.78 -0.93
N CYS A 8 2.55 -5.81 -0.23
CA CYS A 8 3.26 -6.37 0.91
C CYS A 8 3.43 -7.88 0.69
N THR A 9 3.73 -8.64 1.73
CA THR A 9 4.00 -10.07 1.57
C THR A 9 2.72 -10.87 1.30
N ALA A 10 1.75 -10.84 2.20
CA ALA A 10 0.56 -11.69 2.14
C ALA A 10 -0.72 -10.95 1.75
N ASN A 11 -0.67 -9.63 1.63
CA ASN A 11 -1.82 -8.78 1.30
C ASN A 11 -2.97 -8.89 2.32
N ILE A 12 -2.63 -9.01 3.59
CA ILE A 12 -3.64 -9.05 4.67
C ILE A 12 -3.45 -8.00 5.75
N CYS A 13 -2.31 -7.32 5.81
CA CYS A 13 -2.03 -6.28 6.81
C CYS A 13 -1.64 -4.95 6.17
N ARG A 14 -0.39 -4.80 5.77
CA ARG A 14 0.17 -3.51 5.35
C ARG A 14 -0.44 -2.95 4.07
N SER A 15 -0.49 -3.74 3.01
CA SER A 15 -0.97 -3.22 1.72
C SER A 15 -2.46 -2.90 1.70
N PRO A 16 -3.36 -3.71 2.29
CA PRO A 16 -4.76 -3.29 2.36
C PRO A 16 -4.95 -2.06 3.25
N THR A 17 -4.15 -1.91 4.30
CA THR A 17 -4.19 -0.71 5.14
C THR A 17 -3.78 0.53 4.34
N ALA A 18 -2.70 0.45 3.54
CA ALA A 18 -2.28 1.55 2.69
C ALA A 18 -3.36 1.94 1.68
N GLU A 19 -4.00 0.95 1.09
CA GLU A 19 -5.12 1.17 0.18
C GLU A 19 -6.25 1.95 0.87
N GLY A 20 -6.64 1.52 2.06
CA GLY A 20 -7.70 2.18 2.83
C GLY A 20 -7.33 3.59 3.27
N VAL A 21 -6.08 3.80 3.70
CA VAL A 21 -5.59 5.12 4.11
C VAL A 21 -5.62 6.09 2.93
N LEU A 22 -5.08 5.71 1.78
CA LEU A 22 -5.04 6.61 0.62
C LEU A 22 -6.44 6.93 0.11
N ARG A 23 -7.35 5.95 0.07
CA ARG A 23 -8.75 6.19 -0.32
C ARG A 23 -9.40 7.22 0.60
N ASN A 24 -9.18 7.09 1.91
CA ASN A 24 -9.75 8.02 2.89
C ASN A 24 -9.18 9.44 2.72
N LEU A 25 -7.88 9.55 2.51
CA LEU A 25 -7.22 10.85 2.31
C LEU A 25 -7.75 11.54 1.05
N LEU A 26 -7.94 10.79 -0.04
CA LEU A 26 -8.52 11.33 -1.27
C LEU A 26 -9.95 11.81 -1.05
N ALA A 27 -10.76 11.04 -0.34
CA ALA A 27 -12.15 11.42 -0.07
C ALA A 27 -12.24 12.72 0.73
N LYS A 28 -11.35 12.91 1.71
CA LYS A 28 -11.30 14.14 2.53
C LYS A 28 -10.94 15.38 1.70
N GLU A 29 -10.22 15.18 0.61
CA GLU A 29 -9.80 16.27 -0.28
C GLU A 29 -10.76 16.48 -1.45
N GLY A 30 -11.85 15.74 -1.50
CA GLY A 30 -12.80 15.81 -2.62
C GLY A 30 -12.25 15.19 -3.90
N LEU A 31 -11.25 14.32 -3.79
CA LEU A 31 -10.58 13.68 -4.93
C LEU A 31 -10.96 12.22 -5.09
N GLU A 32 -12.05 11.79 -4.46
CA GLU A 32 -12.55 10.43 -4.55
C GLU A 32 -12.76 10.02 -6.01
N GLY A 33 -12.29 8.84 -6.37
CA GLY A 33 -12.40 8.32 -7.73
C GLY A 33 -11.37 8.85 -8.73
N LYS A 34 -10.49 9.76 -8.32
CA LYS A 34 -9.44 10.31 -9.20
C LYS A 34 -8.26 9.37 -9.41
N LEU A 35 -8.12 8.37 -8.55
CA LEU A 35 -7.08 7.33 -8.65
C LEU A 35 -7.71 5.96 -8.58
N GLU A 36 -7.19 5.05 -9.38
CA GLU A 36 -7.44 3.62 -9.19
C GLU A 36 -6.44 3.12 -8.16
N ILE A 37 -6.91 2.51 -7.08
CA ILE A 37 -6.07 2.05 -5.98
C ILE A 37 -6.40 0.59 -5.70
N GLU A 38 -5.38 -0.26 -5.70
CA GLU A 38 -5.52 -1.67 -5.34
C GLU A 38 -4.35 -2.10 -4.47
N SER A 39 -4.44 -3.29 -3.91
CA SER A 39 -3.36 -3.90 -3.16
C SER A 39 -3.20 -5.37 -3.54
N ALA A 40 -1.99 -5.89 -3.35
CA ALA A 40 -1.66 -7.28 -3.64
C ALA A 40 -0.51 -7.74 -2.74
N GLY A 41 -0.19 -9.03 -2.78
CA GLY A 41 0.95 -9.60 -2.08
C GLY A 41 1.97 -10.18 -3.03
N THR A 42 3.21 -10.29 -2.56
CA THR A 42 4.24 -11.02 -3.29
C THR A 42 4.01 -12.53 -3.21
N HIS A 43 3.25 -12.98 -2.22
CA HIS A 43 2.92 -14.38 -1.98
C HIS A 43 1.40 -14.56 -1.88
N GLU A 44 0.93 -15.78 -2.10
CA GLU A 44 -0.49 -16.11 -2.11
C GLU A 44 -0.97 -16.86 -0.87
N TYR A 45 -0.25 -16.71 0.26
CA TYR A 45 -0.54 -17.43 1.49
C TYR A 45 -1.99 -17.36 1.95
N PHE A 46 -2.63 -16.22 1.75
CA PHE A 46 -4.00 -15.96 2.17
C PHE A 46 -4.90 -15.51 1.02
N ALA A 47 -4.56 -15.89 -0.21
CA ALA A 47 -5.35 -15.50 -1.39
C ALA A 47 -6.84 -15.85 -1.19
N GLY A 48 -7.70 -14.89 -1.51
CA GLY A 48 -9.15 -15.03 -1.35
C GLY A 48 -9.68 -14.72 0.04
N LYS A 49 -8.79 -14.44 1.01
CA LYS A 49 -9.18 -14.15 2.38
C LYS A 49 -9.31 -12.65 2.65
N PRO A 50 -10.11 -12.25 3.65
CA PRO A 50 -10.16 -10.85 4.07
C PRO A 50 -8.88 -10.45 4.80
N PRO A 51 -8.68 -9.15 5.05
CA PRO A 51 -7.56 -8.69 5.87
C PRO A 51 -7.58 -9.30 7.27
N PHE A 52 -6.39 -9.36 7.87
CA PHE A 52 -6.23 -9.88 9.23
C PHE A 52 -7.04 -9.04 10.23
N ALA A 53 -7.72 -9.71 11.17
CA ALA A 53 -8.65 -9.07 12.09
C ALA A 53 -8.03 -7.88 12.85
N SER A 54 -6.80 -8.02 13.34
CA SER A 54 -6.11 -6.93 14.04
C SER A 54 -5.84 -5.73 13.14
N ALA A 55 -5.52 -5.97 11.86
CA ALA A 55 -5.32 -4.88 10.91
C ALA A 55 -6.63 -4.13 10.66
N VAL A 56 -7.73 -4.85 10.50
CA VAL A 56 -9.07 -4.25 10.32
C VAL A 56 -9.43 -3.39 11.53
N GLU A 57 -9.23 -3.91 12.74
CA GLU A 57 -9.55 -3.22 13.99
C GLU A 57 -8.72 -1.95 14.16
N MET A 58 -7.41 -2.01 13.96
CA MET A 58 -6.53 -0.85 14.11
C MET A 58 -6.84 0.24 13.09
N ALA A 59 -7.10 -0.16 11.85
CA ALA A 59 -7.48 0.79 10.80
C ALA A 59 -8.81 1.46 11.14
N LYS A 60 -9.79 0.68 11.59
CA LYS A 60 -11.12 1.18 11.94
C LYS A 60 -11.06 2.23 13.05
N ARG A 61 -10.20 2.05 14.04
CA ARG A 61 -10.02 3.01 15.14
C ARG A 61 -9.61 4.39 14.65
N ARG A 62 -8.95 4.47 13.50
CA ARG A 62 -8.53 5.75 12.88
C ARG A 62 -9.44 6.18 11.74
N GLY A 63 -10.55 5.50 11.52
CA GLY A 63 -11.53 5.87 10.50
C GLY A 63 -11.30 5.26 9.13
N TYR A 64 -10.44 4.25 9.02
CA TYR A 64 -10.18 3.56 7.75
C TYR A 64 -10.91 2.22 7.72
N ASP A 65 -11.71 2.00 6.67
CA ASP A 65 -12.39 0.71 6.47
C ASP A 65 -11.66 -0.09 5.40
N ILE A 66 -11.03 -1.19 5.83
CA ILE A 66 -10.33 -2.11 4.94
C ILE A 66 -11.02 -3.47 4.85
N SER A 67 -12.20 -3.61 5.49
CA SER A 67 -12.89 -4.89 5.60
C SER A 67 -13.32 -5.48 4.26
N GLY A 68 -13.48 -4.67 3.23
CA GLY A 68 -13.88 -5.12 1.90
C GLY A 68 -12.73 -5.61 1.02
N CYS A 69 -11.49 -5.49 1.47
CA CYS A 69 -10.34 -5.96 0.69
C CYS A 69 -10.30 -7.49 0.65
N VAL A 70 -9.83 -8.03 -0.46
CA VAL A 70 -9.64 -9.48 -0.63
C VAL A 70 -8.21 -9.73 -1.07
N ALA A 71 -7.50 -10.56 -0.34
CA ALA A 71 -6.09 -10.82 -0.62
C ALA A 71 -5.90 -11.49 -1.98
N ARG A 72 -4.91 -11.03 -2.73
CA ARG A 72 -4.49 -11.62 -4.00
C ARG A 72 -2.99 -11.50 -4.18
N ARG A 73 -2.42 -12.34 -5.01
CA ARG A 73 -1.02 -12.22 -5.40
C ARG A 73 -0.88 -11.26 -6.58
N VAL A 74 0.27 -10.59 -6.66
CA VAL A 74 0.64 -9.78 -7.83
C VAL A 74 0.62 -10.67 -9.07
N ALA A 75 -0.01 -10.19 -10.13
CA ALA A 75 -0.09 -10.87 -11.42
C ALA A 75 0.81 -10.15 -12.45
N SER A 76 1.22 -10.86 -13.49
CA SER A 76 2.10 -10.29 -14.52
C SER A 76 1.53 -9.02 -15.17
N GLY A 77 0.21 -8.96 -15.35
CA GLY A 77 -0.46 -7.80 -15.95
C GLY A 77 -0.41 -6.54 -15.08
N ASP A 78 -0.18 -6.69 -13.78
CA ASP A 78 -0.10 -5.53 -12.87
C ASP A 78 1.06 -4.60 -13.23
N PHE A 79 2.17 -5.15 -13.71
CA PHE A 79 3.36 -4.36 -14.05
C PHE A 79 3.14 -3.41 -15.23
N ASP A 80 2.22 -3.75 -16.12
CA ASP A 80 1.87 -2.87 -17.24
C ASP A 80 0.70 -1.95 -16.87
N HIS A 81 -0.24 -2.46 -16.07
CA HIS A 81 -1.47 -1.74 -15.75
C HIS A 81 -1.26 -0.57 -14.80
N PHE A 82 -0.52 -0.77 -13.70
CA PHE A 82 -0.36 0.26 -12.68
C PHE A 82 0.77 1.24 -13.02
N ASP A 83 0.51 2.51 -12.78
CA ASP A 83 1.50 3.57 -12.98
C ASP A 83 2.56 3.58 -11.89
N MET A 84 2.18 3.20 -10.66
CA MET A 84 3.09 3.09 -9.52
C MET A 84 2.83 1.78 -8.79
N ILE A 85 3.89 1.12 -8.38
CA ILE A 85 3.82 -0.12 -7.58
C ILE A 85 4.67 0.11 -6.34
N LEU A 86 4.02 0.20 -5.18
CA LEU A 86 4.64 0.65 -3.95
C LEU A 86 4.76 -0.48 -2.94
N ALA A 87 6.00 -0.82 -2.61
CA ALA A 87 6.35 -1.89 -1.69
C ALA A 87 6.46 -1.37 -0.27
N MET A 88 6.17 -2.23 0.70
CA MET A 88 6.22 -1.86 2.12
C MET A 88 7.62 -2.00 2.69
N ASP A 89 8.40 -2.99 2.23
CA ASP A 89 9.76 -3.23 2.71
C ASP A 89 10.69 -3.64 1.56
N ARG A 90 11.97 -3.76 1.88
CA ARG A 90 12.98 -4.10 0.86
C ARG A 90 12.86 -5.53 0.34
N GLY A 91 12.32 -6.44 1.14
CA GLY A 91 12.02 -7.80 0.69
C GLY A 91 10.96 -7.80 -0.40
N ASN A 92 9.88 -7.06 -0.18
CA ASN A 92 8.82 -6.88 -1.19
C ASN A 92 9.39 -6.21 -2.44
N LEU A 93 10.19 -5.16 -2.26
CA LEU A 93 10.80 -4.41 -3.35
C LEU A 93 11.67 -5.32 -4.22
N ALA A 94 12.56 -6.09 -3.61
CA ALA A 94 13.46 -7.00 -4.31
C ALA A 94 12.69 -8.09 -5.07
N ASN A 95 11.67 -8.66 -4.44
CA ASN A 95 10.83 -9.68 -5.07
C ASN A 95 10.15 -9.11 -6.32
N LEU A 96 9.53 -7.94 -6.20
CA LEU A 96 8.85 -7.30 -7.32
C LEU A 96 9.81 -6.99 -8.47
N ARG A 97 10.98 -6.46 -8.17
CA ARG A 97 11.98 -6.12 -9.19
C ARG A 97 12.52 -7.36 -9.90
N THR A 98 12.59 -8.49 -9.20
CA THR A 98 13.04 -9.75 -9.79
C THR A 98 12.05 -10.28 -10.82
N ILE A 99 10.75 -10.19 -10.55
CA ILE A 99 9.72 -10.74 -11.44
C ILE A 99 9.20 -9.74 -12.47
N ALA A 100 9.44 -8.44 -12.28
CA ALA A 100 8.95 -7.42 -13.20
C ALA A 100 9.73 -7.41 -14.51
N PRO A 101 9.07 -7.13 -15.64
CA PRO A 101 9.79 -6.87 -16.88
C PRO A 101 10.65 -5.60 -16.71
N THR A 102 11.79 -5.57 -17.41
CA THR A 102 12.75 -4.47 -17.31
C THR A 102 12.09 -3.11 -17.53
N ARG A 103 11.15 -3.01 -18.47
CA ARG A 103 10.43 -1.77 -18.78
C ARG A 103 9.57 -1.22 -17.64
N SER A 104 9.25 -2.07 -16.65
CA SER A 104 8.37 -1.69 -15.54
C SER A 104 9.11 -1.42 -14.23
N LYS A 105 10.40 -1.71 -14.16
CA LYS A 105 11.15 -1.64 -12.90
C LYS A 105 11.18 -0.25 -12.27
N GLN A 106 11.18 0.81 -13.09
CA GLN A 106 11.19 2.17 -12.59
C GLN A 106 9.89 2.58 -11.87
N LYS A 107 8.81 1.84 -12.06
CA LYS A 107 7.54 2.08 -11.37
C LYS A 107 7.54 1.56 -9.93
N ILE A 108 8.50 0.72 -9.58
CA ILE A 108 8.53 -0.03 -8.33
C ILE A 108 9.41 0.68 -7.32
N GLU A 109 8.82 1.14 -6.23
CA GLU A 109 9.51 1.91 -5.19
C GLU A 109 8.98 1.51 -3.81
N LEU A 110 9.70 1.91 -2.76
CA LEU A 110 9.18 1.82 -1.40
C LEU A 110 8.14 2.91 -1.19
N LEU A 111 7.05 2.59 -0.49
CA LEU A 111 6.06 3.60 -0.10
C LEU A 111 6.73 4.75 0.66
N LEU A 112 7.64 4.46 1.56
CA LEU A 112 8.30 5.47 2.39
C LEU A 112 9.34 6.33 1.66
N GLU A 113 9.57 6.11 0.36
CA GLU A 113 10.26 7.12 -0.45
C GLU A 113 9.48 8.45 -0.45
N TYR A 114 8.17 8.38 -0.23
CA TYR A 114 7.28 9.54 -0.18
C TYR A 114 7.03 10.04 1.24
N GLY A 115 7.57 9.34 2.25
CA GLY A 115 7.40 9.73 3.64
C GLY A 115 8.24 10.95 4.02
N ASP A 116 7.83 11.62 5.09
CA ASP A 116 8.56 12.71 5.70
C ASP A 116 9.31 12.22 6.94
N LYS A 117 8.58 11.95 8.02
CA LYS A 117 9.15 11.48 9.28
C LYS A 117 9.90 10.15 9.12
N TYR A 118 9.36 9.24 8.34
CA TYR A 118 9.92 7.90 8.13
C TYR A 118 10.53 7.72 6.74
N HIS A 119 10.97 8.80 6.12
CA HIS A 119 11.49 8.77 4.75
C HIS A 119 12.55 7.70 4.54
N GLY A 120 12.36 6.89 3.51
CA GLY A 120 13.32 5.87 3.09
C GLY A 120 13.37 4.63 3.97
N GLN A 121 12.56 4.56 5.02
CA GLN A 121 12.53 3.41 5.92
C GLN A 121 11.63 2.30 5.38
N GLU A 122 11.73 1.12 6.00
CA GLU A 122 10.85 0.00 5.74
C GLU A 122 9.70 -0.01 6.75
N ILE A 123 8.52 -0.44 6.31
CA ILE A 123 7.38 -0.64 7.20
C ILE A 123 7.44 -2.09 7.68
N PRO A 124 7.69 -2.33 8.98
CA PRO A 124 7.77 -3.70 9.48
C PRO A 124 6.43 -4.42 9.40
N ASP A 125 6.47 -5.75 9.22
CA ASP A 125 5.27 -6.56 9.15
C ASP A 125 4.71 -6.78 10.55
N PRO A 126 3.51 -6.26 10.88
CA PRO A 126 2.95 -6.40 12.22
C PRO A 126 2.24 -7.74 12.45
N TYR A 127 2.14 -8.59 11.43
CA TYR A 127 1.43 -9.87 11.54
C TYR A 127 1.96 -10.71 12.72
N GLY A 128 1.06 -11.14 13.59
CA GLY A 128 1.43 -11.89 14.78
C GLY A 128 2.02 -11.06 15.90
N GLY A 129 2.15 -9.75 15.70
CA GLY A 129 2.73 -8.83 16.68
C GLY A 129 1.70 -8.19 17.58
N THR A 130 2.17 -7.25 18.41
CA THR A 130 1.37 -6.53 19.40
C THR A 130 0.56 -5.41 18.76
N GLU A 131 -0.41 -4.89 19.51
CA GLU A 131 -1.18 -3.71 19.10
C GLU A 131 -0.26 -2.54 18.79
N LYS A 132 0.80 -2.33 19.60
CA LYS A 132 1.76 -1.26 19.38
C LYS A 132 2.47 -1.42 18.02
N GLU A 133 2.79 -2.64 17.62
CA GLU A 133 3.42 -2.90 16.32
C GLU A 133 2.48 -2.56 15.17
N PHE A 134 1.18 -2.87 15.29
CA PHE A 134 0.18 -2.45 14.32
C PHE A 134 0.04 -0.93 14.26
N GLN A 135 0.06 -0.26 15.41
CA GLN A 135 -0.01 1.20 15.49
C GLN A 135 1.19 1.85 14.80
N THR A 136 2.39 1.32 15.05
CA THR A 136 3.62 1.83 14.41
C THR A 136 3.57 1.66 12.90
N ALA A 137 3.16 0.49 12.41
CA ALA A 137 3.02 0.26 10.97
C ALA A 137 2.01 1.24 10.36
N LEU A 138 0.90 1.48 11.05
CA LEU A 138 -0.12 2.42 10.58
C LEU A 138 0.40 3.86 10.54
N ASP A 139 1.17 4.30 11.54
CA ASP A 139 1.82 5.62 11.55
C ASP A 139 2.71 5.78 10.32
N MET A 140 3.50 4.77 10.01
CA MET A 140 4.42 4.80 8.88
C MET A 140 3.66 4.80 7.53
N ILE A 141 2.59 4.03 7.44
CA ILE A 141 1.72 4.00 6.25
C ILE A 141 1.07 5.37 6.02
N GLU A 142 0.56 5.98 7.08
CA GLU A 142 -0.04 7.32 6.99
C GLU A 142 0.98 8.34 6.50
N ASP A 143 2.21 8.27 7.01
CA ASP A 143 3.28 9.17 6.58
C ASP A 143 3.57 9.03 5.09
N GLY A 144 3.72 7.81 4.60
CA GLY A 144 3.97 7.54 3.19
C GLY A 144 2.82 7.96 2.29
N CYS A 145 1.60 7.63 2.68
CA CYS A 145 0.41 7.98 1.88
C CYS A 145 0.17 9.49 1.85
N THR A 146 0.41 10.19 2.95
CA THR A 146 0.28 11.65 3.00
C THR A 146 1.26 12.32 2.05
N GLY A 147 2.53 11.91 2.10
CA GLY A 147 3.54 12.46 1.20
C GLY A 147 3.28 12.14 -0.26
N LEU A 148 2.81 10.93 -0.53
CA LEU A 148 2.42 10.52 -1.88
C LEU A 148 1.29 11.40 -2.41
N LEU A 149 0.25 11.62 -1.61
CA LEU A 149 -0.87 12.45 -2.01
C LEU A 149 -0.45 13.88 -2.31
N GLU A 150 0.42 14.47 -1.48
CA GLU A 150 0.92 15.82 -1.70
C GLU A 150 1.65 15.93 -3.04
N LEU A 151 2.47 14.94 -3.40
CA LEU A 151 3.13 14.91 -4.70
C LEU A 151 2.12 14.79 -5.84
N LEU A 152 1.15 13.89 -5.71
CA LEU A 152 0.14 13.67 -6.74
C LEU A 152 -0.73 14.92 -6.97
N LYS A 153 -1.05 15.64 -5.92
CA LYS A 153 -1.81 16.91 -6.04
C LYS A 153 -1.03 17.95 -6.85
N LYS A 154 0.28 17.97 -6.74
CA LYS A 154 1.14 18.91 -7.47
C LYS A 154 1.34 18.52 -8.93
N THR A 155 1.33 17.26 -9.25
CA THR A 155 1.73 16.74 -10.57
C THR A 155 0.58 16.15 -11.37
N THR A 156 -0.29 15.42 -10.73
CA THR A 156 -1.23 14.50 -11.40
C THR A 156 -2.69 14.85 -11.19
N LEU A 157 -3.05 15.28 -9.99
CA LEU A 157 -4.43 15.50 -9.58
C LEU A 157 -4.86 16.97 -9.60
N ARG A 158 -4.27 17.74 -10.45
CA ARG A 158 -4.62 19.15 -10.60
C ARG A 158 -6.02 19.35 -11.15
#